data_c82b00e5801339ab313fee50c576137d
#
_entry.id   c82b00e5801339ab313fee50c576137d
#
_cell.length_a   1.000
_cell.length_b   1.000
_cell.length_c   1.000
_cell.angle_alpha   90.00
_cell.angle_beta   90.00
_cell.angle_gamma   90.00
#
_symmetry.space_group_name_H-M   'P 1'
#
loop_
_entity.id
_entity.type
_entity.pdbx_description
1 polymer ?
#
loop_
_entity_poly.entity_id
_entity_poly.type
_entity_poly.pdbx_seq_one_letter_code
_entity_poly.pdbx_strand_id
1 'polypeptide(L)'
;MTPILNQRLVLPVYNERHLVKDVSESVEEAIRKNPHLRVVVVDDGSKDGTGDAFKQQLKPLKNAEVKILPKNGGKGMAIRQGFQGAKEERLMFMDGDLAYSIDHLTPLAESLNDYDVVIGSRSMAPQAHGGLPARRAFLGWGFNRLACYLFGIDYPDTQAGLKGFQREAAERLFAKQKLTDFAFDVELLYLCRKLGLRVGQIPAQVSARHTYKTSRVKLLCDSLGCFKELLLIRWWSWTGAYRFRE
;
A
#
# COMPACT_ATOMS: atom_id res chain seq x y z
N MET A 1 -26.82 -4.48 14.50
CA MET A 1 -25.58 -3.66 14.65
C MET A 1 -24.44 -4.47 14.07
N THR A 2 -23.79 -3.97 13.03
CA THR A 2 -22.56 -4.60 12.50
C THR A 2 -21.48 -4.51 13.58
N PRO A 3 -20.77 -5.60 13.91
CA PRO A 3 -19.70 -5.52 14.92
C PRO A 3 -18.64 -4.50 14.49
N ILE A 4 -18.19 -3.67 15.44
CA ILE A 4 -17.12 -2.71 15.22
C ILE A 4 -15.82 -3.53 15.13
N LEU A 5 -15.33 -3.75 13.91
CA LEU A 5 -14.11 -4.51 13.67
C LEU A 5 -12.87 -3.65 13.93
N ASN A 6 -11.90 -4.21 14.64
CA ASN A 6 -10.62 -3.57 14.85
C ASN A 6 -9.84 -3.47 13.53
N GLN A 7 -9.18 -2.33 13.32
CA GLN A 7 -8.50 -2.00 12.06
C GLN A 7 -7.04 -1.63 12.33
N ARG A 8 -6.16 -2.05 11.43
CA ARG A 8 -4.75 -1.62 11.40
C ARG A 8 -4.46 -0.91 10.09
N LEU A 9 -3.88 0.29 10.21
CA LEU A 9 -3.32 1.04 9.09
C LEU A 9 -1.79 1.00 9.18
N VAL A 10 -1.14 0.61 8.09
CA VAL A 10 0.32 0.68 7.94
C VAL A 10 0.69 1.82 7.01
N LEU A 11 1.60 2.68 7.45
CA LEU A 11 2.17 3.78 6.68
C LEU A 11 3.68 3.50 6.50
N PRO A 12 4.11 3.00 5.33
CA PRO A 12 5.53 2.86 5.01
C PRO A 12 6.15 4.23 4.72
N VAL A 13 7.28 4.54 5.34
CA VAL A 13 8.02 5.80 5.14
C VAL A 13 9.50 5.54 4.92
N TYR A 14 10.15 6.38 4.08
CA TYR A 14 11.60 6.30 3.85
C TYR A 14 12.19 7.67 3.50
N ASN A 15 13.07 8.20 4.37
CA ASN A 15 13.67 9.53 4.22
C ASN A 15 12.64 10.65 4.01
N GLU A 16 11.57 10.65 4.83
CA GLU A 16 10.44 11.59 4.75
C GLU A 16 10.37 12.52 5.97
N ARG A 17 11.54 12.89 6.55
CA ARG A 17 11.59 13.74 7.75
C ARG A 17 10.79 15.03 7.62
N HIS A 18 10.73 15.62 6.44
CA HIS A 18 9.98 16.84 6.18
C HIS A 18 8.46 16.68 6.25
N LEU A 19 7.95 15.45 6.19
CA LEU A 19 6.51 15.15 6.27
C LEU A 19 6.05 14.70 7.67
N VAL A 20 6.98 14.49 8.59
CA VAL A 20 6.67 13.91 9.92
C VAL A 20 5.53 14.66 10.62
N LYS A 21 5.54 16.01 10.60
CA LYS A 21 4.49 16.80 11.22
C LYS A 21 3.13 16.56 10.58
N ASP A 22 3.04 16.73 9.25
CA ASP A 22 1.78 16.64 8.51
C ASP A 22 1.18 15.22 8.62
N VAL A 23 2.04 14.19 8.53
CA VAL A 23 1.62 12.79 8.67
C VAL A 23 1.16 12.51 10.09
N SER A 24 1.87 13.00 11.12
CA SER A 24 1.49 12.79 12.52
C SER A 24 0.15 13.44 12.85
N GLU A 25 -0.12 14.66 12.37
CA GLU A 25 -1.41 15.32 12.50
C GLU A 25 -2.55 14.53 11.83
N SER A 26 -2.29 13.97 10.64
CA SER A 26 -3.26 13.11 9.95
C SER A 26 -3.49 11.79 10.67
N VAL A 27 -2.46 11.19 11.27
CA VAL A 27 -2.57 9.99 12.10
C VAL A 27 -3.43 10.26 13.35
N GLU A 28 -3.19 11.37 14.03
CA GLU A 28 -3.99 11.80 15.19
C GLU A 28 -5.45 11.98 14.81
N GLU A 29 -5.72 12.67 13.69
CA GLU A 29 -7.07 12.84 13.17
C GLU A 29 -7.75 11.52 12.85
N ALA A 30 -7.04 10.59 12.19
CA ALA A 30 -7.55 9.27 11.84
C ALA A 30 -7.94 8.46 13.08
N ILE A 31 -7.09 8.45 14.12
CA ILE A 31 -7.36 7.77 15.40
C ILE A 31 -8.54 8.43 16.13
N ARG A 32 -8.64 9.76 16.10
CA ARG A 32 -9.75 10.49 16.71
C ARG A 32 -11.09 10.18 16.03
N LYS A 33 -11.10 10.07 14.69
CA LYS A 33 -12.29 9.68 13.91
C LYS A 33 -12.67 8.22 14.12
N ASN A 34 -11.68 7.34 14.33
CA ASN A 34 -11.89 5.92 14.54
C ASN A 34 -11.05 5.38 15.71
N PRO A 35 -11.59 5.32 16.93
CA PRO A 35 -10.88 4.83 18.11
C PRO A 35 -10.46 3.33 18.04
N HIS A 36 -11.03 2.57 17.11
CA HIS A 36 -10.67 1.16 16.85
C HIS A 36 -9.55 1.01 15.81
N LEU A 37 -9.05 2.13 15.28
CA LEU A 37 -7.92 2.17 14.37
C LEU A 37 -6.60 2.15 15.14
N ARG A 38 -5.74 1.18 14.83
CA ARG A 38 -4.33 1.18 15.20
C ARG A 38 -3.49 1.60 13.99
N VAL A 39 -2.62 2.56 14.16
CA VAL A 39 -1.71 3.01 13.10
C VAL A 39 -0.28 2.55 13.40
N VAL A 40 0.37 1.96 12.39
CA VAL A 40 1.77 1.52 12.47
C VAL A 40 2.55 2.24 11.38
N VAL A 41 3.36 3.21 11.77
CA VAL A 41 4.33 3.83 10.86
C VAL A 41 5.55 2.92 10.79
N VAL A 42 5.93 2.49 9.59
CA VAL A 42 7.10 1.65 9.38
C VAL A 42 8.15 2.44 8.62
N ASP A 43 9.20 2.82 9.32
CA ASP A 43 10.39 3.45 8.73
C ASP A 43 11.29 2.39 8.12
N ASP A 44 11.43 2.41 6.80
CA ASP A 44 12.22 1.46 6.03
C ASP A 44 13.73 1.79 6.05
N GLY A 45 14.29 2.00 7.25
CA GLY A 45 15.70 2.24 7.46
C GLY A 45 16.18 3.61 6.98
N SER A 46 15.45 4.67 7.28
CA SER A 46 15.81 6.04 6.93
C SER A 46 17.13 6.47 7.55
N LYS A 47 17.85 7.34 6.85
CA LYS A 47 19.15 7.91 7.30
C LYS A 47 19.04 9.38 7.70
N ASP A 48 17.89 10.01 7.53
CA ASP A 48 17.64 11.43 7.80
C ASP A 48 16.97 11.69 9.17
N GLY A 49 16.80 10.64 9.99
CA GLY A 49 16.16 10.73 11.29
C GLY A 49 14.62 10.72 11.24
N THR A 50 14.02 10.29 10.13
CA THR A 50 12.55 10.15 9.96
C THR A 50 11.94 9.31 11.08
N GLY A 51 12.47 8.10 11.32
CA GLY A 51 11.90 7.16 12.28
C GLY A 51 11.88 7.69 13.72
N ASP A 52 12.99 8.30 14.15
CA ASP A 52 13.08 8.89 15.51
C ASP A 52 12.15 10.09 15.67
N ALA A 53 12.00 10.90 14.62
CA ALA A 53 11.08 12.02 14.62
C ALA A 53 9.62 11.55 14.74
N PHE A 54 9.21 10.48 14.02
CA PHE A 54 7.89 9.87 14.20
C PHE A 54 7.69 9.29 15.59
N LYS A 55 8.69 8.60 16.17
CA LYS A 55 8.61 8.10 17.55
C LYS A 55 8.35 9.21 18.56
N GLN A 56 8.99 10.36 18.38
CA GLN A 56 8.80 11.51 19.24
C GLN A 56 7.39 12.11 19.09
N GLN A 57 6.93 12.32 17.86
CA GLN A 57 5.65 12.95 17.57
C GLN A 57 4.45 12.07 17.95
N LEU A 58 4.53 10.77 17.69
CA LEU A 58 3.42 9.84 17.93
C LEU A 58 3.42 9.24 19.35
N LYS A 59 4.44 9.52 20.17
CA LYS A 59 4.54 9.01 21.56
C LYS A 59 3.28 9.24 22.42
N PRO A 60 2.53 10.36 22.29
CA PRO A 60 1.32 10.57 23.09
C PRO A 60 0.14 9.68 22.68
N LEU A 61 0.16 9.11 21.47
CA LEU A 61 -0.96 8.38 20.90
C LEU A 61 -0.87 6.88 21.24
N LYS A 62 -1.77 6.38 22.09
CA LYS A 62 -1.78 4.96 22.52
C LYS A 62 -2.03 3.97 21.35
N ASN A 63 -2.75 4.42 20.32
CA ASN A 63 -3.08 3.60 19.14
C ASN A 63 -2.09 3.79 17.98
N ALA A 64 -0.97 4.48 18.19
CA ALA A 64 0.08 4.64 17.21
C ALA A 64 1.35 3.90 17.65
N GLU A 65 2.00 3.25 16.69
CA GLU A 65 3.26 2.53 16.87
C GLU A 65 4.24 2.93 15.76
N VAL A 66 5.52 3.02 16.07
CA VAL A 66 6.57 3.26 15.07
C VAL A 66 7.56 2.11 15.09
N LYS A 67 7.70 1.41 13.96
CA LYS A 67 8.72 0.39 13.72
C LYS A 67 9.82 0.97 12.84
N ILE A 68 11.08 0.84 13.26
CA ILE A 68 12.24 1.25 12.46
C ILE A 68 12.97 0.00 12.01
N LEU A 69 13.08 -0.19 10.70
CA LEU A 69 13.82 -1.31 10.13
C LEU A 69 15.32 -1.00 10.13
N PRO A 70 16.19 -2.00 10.29
CA PRO A 70 17.64 -1.78 10.38
C PRO A 70 18.26 -1.31 9.05
N LYS A 71 17.60 -1.56 7.94
CA LYS A 71 18.02 -1.18 6.58
C LYS A 71 16.83 -1.07 5.65
N ASN A 72 17.00 -0.34 4.55
CA ASN A 72 16.01 -0.28 3.50
C ASN A 72 15.77 -1.67 2.89
N GLY A 73 14.52 -2.10 2.91
CA GLY A 73 14.06 -3.38 2.37
C GLY A 73 13.01 -3.24 1.28
N GLY A 74 12.57 -2.02 0.99
CA GLY A 74 11.53 -1.68 0.02
C GLY A 74 10.13 -1.60 0.63
N LYS A 75 9.24 -0.88 -0.05
CA LYS A 75 7.87 -0.59 0.39
C LYS A 75 7.09 -1.86 0.79
N GLY A 76 7.16 -2.90 -0.04
CA GLY A 76 6.47 -4.17 0.23
C GLY A 76 6.98 -4.87 1.48
N MET A 77 8.30 -4.76 1.79
CA MET A 77 8.86 -5.25 3.04
C MET A 77 8.35 -4.46 4.24
N ALA A 78 8.33 -3.13 4.17
CA ALA A 78 7.84 -2.28 5.24
C ALA A 78 6.38 -2.59 5.57
N ILE A 79 5.52 -2.75 4.56
CA ILE A 79 4.11 -3.11 4.73
C ILE A 79 3.98 -4.49 5.39
N ARG A 80 4.72 -5.49 4.90
CA ARG A 80 4.73 -6.84 5.48
C ARG A 80 5.13 -6.82 6.96
N GLN A 81 6.15 -6.04 7.33
CA GLN A 81 6.59 -5.87 8.71
C GLN A 81 5.54 -5.14 9.56
N GLY A 82 4.79 -4.22 8.98
CA GLY A 82 3.67 -3.54 9.64
C GLY A 82 2.49 -4.47 9.93
N PHE A 83 2.24 -5.44 9.07
CA PHE A 83 1.18 -6.44 9.25
C PHE A 83 1.59 -7.63 10.11
N GLN A 84 2.89 -7.84 10.31
CA GLN A 84 3.37 -8.96 11.11
C GLN A 84 2.81 -8.94 12.54
N GLY A 85 2.18 -10.05 12.96
CA GLY A 85 1.58 -10.20 14.28
C GLY A 85 0.31 -9.36 14.49
N ALA A 86 -0.33 -8.88 13.42
CA ALA A 86 -1.61 -8.18 13.52
C ALA A 86 -2.70 -9.10 14.04
N LYS A 87 -3.52 -8.58 14.95
CA LYS A 87 -4.70 -9.26 15.50
C LYS A 87 -6.01 -8.62 15.04
N GLU A 88 -5.90 -7.47 14.38
CA GLU A 88 -7.01 -6.70 13.83
C GLU A 88 -7.64 -7.46 12.66
N GLU A 89 -8.96 -7.35 12.49
CA GLU A 89 -9.72 -8.05 11.47
C GLU A 89 -9.51 -7.45 10.07
N ARG A 90 -9.20 -6.15 10.01
CA ARG A 90 -8.97 -5.43 8.77
C ARG A 90 -7.59 -4.81 8.77
N LEU A 91 -6.80 -5.16 7.79
CA LEU A 91 -5.44 -4.67 7.60
C LEU A 91 -5.40 -3.77 6.38
N MET A 92 -4.94 -2.55 6.54
CA MET A 92 -4.89 -1.55 5.48
C MET A 92 -3.49 -0.97 5.38
N PHE A 93 -3.06 -0.59 4.20
CA PHE A 93 -1.91 0.30 4.04
C PHE A 93 -2.25 1.49 3.15
N MET A 94 -1.55 2.58 3.37
CA MET A 94 -1.61 3.78 2.57
C MET A 94 -0.20 4.35 2.43
N ASP A 95 0.10 4.99 1.28
CA ASP A 95 1.39 5.64 1.07
C ASP A 95 1.64 6.68 2.18
N GLY A 96 2.82 6.60 2.79
CA GLY A 96 3.18 7.39 3.97
C GLY A 96 3.41 8.88 3.69
N ASP A 97 3.37 9.28 2.41
CA ASP A 97 3.50 10.68 1.98
C ASP A 97 2.16 11.42 1.89
N LEU A 98 1.07 10.81 2.39
CA LEU A 98 -0.30 11.34 2.33
C LEU A 98 -0.77 11.66 0.91
N ALA A 99 -0.36 10.85 -0.05
CA ALA A 99 -0.90 10.92 -1.41
C ALA A 99 -2.43 10.75 -1.41
N TYR A 100 -2.96 10.01 -0.45
CA TYR A 100 -4.40 9.80 -0.25
C TYR A 100 -4.86 10.44 1.06
N SER A 101 -6.12 10.93 1.10
CA SER A 101 -6.74 11.39 2.34
C SER A 101 -7.09 10.20 3.24
N ILE A 102 -7.00 10.43 4.55
CA ILE A 102 -7.49 9.49 5.58
C ILE A 102 -9.00 9.19 5.44
N ASP A 103 -9.76 10.05 4.76
CA ASP A 103 -11.19 9.85 4.53
C ASP A 103 -11.50 8.63 3.65
N HIS A 104 -10.50 8.13 2.89
CA HIS A 104 -10.63 6.89 2.12
C HIS A 104 -10.63 5.63 3.01
N LEU A 105 -10.19 5.72 4.28
CA LEU A 105 -10.10 4.56 5.17
C LEU A 105 -11.48 3.97 5.50
N THR A 106 -12.50 4.81 5.69
CA THR A 106 -13.87 4.36 5.99
C THR A 106 -14.47 3.56 4.83
N PRO A 107 -14.58 4.10 3.59
CA PRO A 107 -15.12 3.33 2.47
C PRO A 107 -14.26 2.09 2.12
N LEU A 108 -12.94 2.16 2.34
CA LEU A 108 -12.05 1.00 2.16
C LEU A 108 -12.42 -0.12 3.15
N ALA A 109 -12.57 0.25 4.43
CA ALA A 109 -12.92 -0.70 5.48
C ALA A 109 -14.33 -1.27 5.31
N GLU A 110 -15.31 -0.47 4.90
CA GLU A 110 -16.69 -0.92 4.64
C GLU A 110 -16.73 -1.93 3.49
N SER A 111 -16.02 -1.65 2.40
CA SER A 111 -15.97 -2.56 1.24
C SER A 111 -15.34 -3.92 1.56
N LEU A 112 -14.54 -4.03 2.64
CA LEU A 112 -14.03 -5.32 3.11
C LEU A 112 -15.10 -6.23 3.75
N ASN A 113 -16.35 -5.79 3.90
CA ASN A 113 -17.47 -6.68 4.25
C ASN A 113 -17.82 -7.62 3.09
N ASP A 114 -17.66 -7.14 1.84
CA ASP A 114 -18.07 -7.85 0.63
C ASP A 114 -16.89 -8.49 -0.11
N TYR A 115 -15.67 -7.98 0.12
CA TYR A 115 -14.44 -8.37 -0.58
C TYR A 115 -13.35 -8.81 0.39
N ASP A 116 -12.50 -9.72 -0.06
CA ASP A 116 -11.36 -10.21 0.72
C ASP A 116 -10.19 -9.20 0.65
N VAL A 117 -10.10 -8.47 -0.46
CA VAL A 117 -9.13 -7.39 -0.73
C VAL A 117 -9.85 -6.22 -1.40
N VAL A 118 -9.48 -5.00 -1.05
CA VAL A 118 -9.99 -3.78 -1.70
C VAL A 118 -8.82 -2.89 -2.10
N ILE A 119 -8.86 -2.36 -3.33
CA ILE A 119 -7.85 -1.41 -3.83
C ILE A 119 -8.48 -0.03 -4.06
N GLY A 120 -7.74 1.00 -3.70
CA GLY A 120 -8.08 2.38 -4.06
C GLY A 120 -7.64 2.66 -5.50
N SER A 121 -8.60 2.89 -6.41
CA SER A 121 -8.32 3.10 -7.83
C SER A 121 -8.38 4.58 -8.19
N ARG A 122 -7.25 5.13 -8.67
CA ARG A 122 -7.17 6.53 -9.15
C ARG A 122 -7.95 6.73 -10.42
N SER A 123 -8.09 5.69 -11.24
CA SER A 123 -8.85 5.75 -12.49
C SER A 123 -10.36 5.85 -12.30
N MET A 124 -10.87 5.47 -11.12
CA MET A 124 -12.28 5.59 -10.74
C MET A 124 -12.62 6.93 -10.09
N ALA A 125 -11.61 7.69 -9.68
CA ALA A 125 -11.81 9.00 -9.06
C ALA A 125 -11.90 10.10 -10.13
N PRO A 126 -12.70 11.17 -9.90
CA PRO A 126 -12.64 12.37 -10.72
C PRO A 126 -11.19 12.88 -10.79
N GLN A 127 -10.69 13.16 -11.99
CA GLN A 127 -9.31 13.65 -12.14
C GLN A 127 -9.17 14.99 -11.44
N ALA A 128 -8.30 15.04 -10.42
CA ALA A 128 -7.87 16.30 -9.85
C ALA A 128 -7.10 17.08 -10.93
N HIS A 129 -7.40 18.38 -11.08
CA HIS A 129 -6.69 19.28 -11.97
C HIS A 129 -5.20 19.31 -11.57
N GLY A 130 -4.32 18.85 -12.44
CA GLY A 130 -2.87 18.73 -12.17
C GLY A 130 -2.34 17.34 -12.47
N GLY A 131 -2.79 16.73 -13.56
CA GLY A 131 -2.39 15.38 -13.98
C GLY A 131 -0.89 15.19 -14.12
N LEU A 132 -0.44 13.95 -13.95
CA LEU A 132 0.92 13.50 -14.25
C LEU A 132 1.34 13.96 -15.65
N PRO A 133 2.61 14.33 -15.88
CA PRO A 133 3.12 14.59 -17.21
C PRO A 133 2.71 13.46 -18.17
N ALA A 134 2.22 13.81 -19.36
CA ALA A 134 1.64 12.84 -20.31
C ALA A 134 2.54 11.63 -20.57
N ARG A 135 3.86 11.84 -20.65
CA ARG A 135 4.86 10.77 -20.81
C ARG A 135 4.83 9.77 -19.63
N ARG A 136 4.67 10.26 -18.41
CA ARG A 136 4.63 9.43 -17.19
C ARG A 136 3.30 8.67 -17.10
N ALA A 137 2.19 9.33 -17.45
CA ALA A 137 0.89 8.70 -17.51
C ALA A 137 0.86 7.57 -18.55
N PHE A 138 1.47 7.79 -19.73
CA PHE A 138 1.58 6.79 -20.79
C PHE A 138 2.43 5.57 -20.36
N LEU A 139 3.58 5.79 -19.75
CA LEU A 139 4.43 4.70 -19.25
C LEU A 139 3.73 3.88 -18.16
N GLY A 140 3.05 4.55 -17.21
CA GLY A 140 2.27 3.89 -16.17
C GLY A 140 1.12 3.07 -16.74
N TRP A 141 0.40 3.62 -17.73
CA TRP A 141 -0.65 2.91 -18.43
C TRP A 141 -0.12 1.67 -19.16
N GLY A 142 0.98 1.81 -19.90
CA GLY A 142 1.61 0.70 -20.63
C GLY A 142 2.07 -0.41 -19.68
N PHE A 143 2.69 -0.05 -18.54
CA PHE A 143 3.07 -0.99 -17.49
C PHE A 143 1.85 -1.73 -16.93
N ASN A 144 0.79 -1.00 -16.59
CA ASN A 144 -0.44 -1.60 -16.07
C ASN A 144 -1.06 -2.58 -17.07
N ARG A 145 -1.17 -2.19 -18.35
CA ARG A 145 -1.70 -3.07 -19.40
C ARG A 145 -0.88 -4.34 -19.59
N LEU A 146 0.45 -4.21 -19.55
CA LEU A 146 1.34 -5.37 -19.62
C LEU A 146 1.18 -6.29 -18.41
N ALA A 147 1.14 -5.74 -17.22
CA ALA A 147 0.92 -6.50 -15.99
C ALA A 147 -0.43 -7.25 -16.03
N CYS A 148 -1.51 -6.56 -16.43
CA CYS A 148 -2.82 -7.17 -16.59
C CYS A 148 -2.79 -8.35 -17.59
N TYR A 149 -2.15 -8.15 -18.74
CA TYR A 149 -2.02 -9.19 -19.78
C TYR A 149 -1.20 -10.39 -19.27
N LEU A 150 -0.03 -10.16 -18.71
CA LEU A 150 0.88 -11.23 -18.24
C LEU A 150 0.27 -12.08 -17.15
N PHE A 151 -0.52 -11.50 -16.25
CA PHE A 151 -1.06 -12.18 -15.09
C PHE A 151 -2.54 -12.50 -15.18
N GLY A 152 -3.21 -12.08 -16.26
CA GLY A 152 -4.64 -12.29 -16.48
C GLY A 152 -5.49 -11.64 -15.39
N ILE A 153 -5.08 -10.48 -14.89
CA ILE A 153 -5.82 -9.62 -13.98
C ILE A 153 -6.40 -8.45 -14.75
N ASP A 154 -7.50 -7.88 -14.27
CA ASP A 154 -8.15 -6.75 -14.95
C ASP A 154 -8.45 -5.65 -13.93
N TYR A 155 -7.39 -4.92 -13.55
CA TYR A 155 -7.50 -3.77 -12.66
C TYR A 155 -6.90 -2.54 -13.35
N PRO A 156 -7.66 -1.43 -13.43
CA PRO A 156 -7.19 -0.21 -14.09
C PRO A 156 -6.05 0.49 -13.34
N ASP A 157 -5.82 0.16 -12.06
CA ASP A 157 -4.76 0.70 -11.22
C ASP A 157 -4.16 -0.38 -10.31
N THR A 158 -3.20 -1.16 -10.83
CA THR A 158 -2.57 -2.24 -10.07
C THR A 158 -1.61 -1.73 -8.99
N GLN A 159 -1.05 -0.53 -9.15
CA GLN A 159 -0.05 0.05 -8.25
C GLN A 159 -0.61 1.15 -7.33
N ALA A 160 -1.92 1.12 -7.05
CA ALA A 160 -2.54 2.06 -6.11
C ALA A 160 -1.92 1.92 -4.72
N GLY A 161 -1.45 3.04 -4.17
CA GLY A 161 -0.82 3.10 -2.84
C GLY A 161 -1.82 3.09 -1.67
N LEU A 162 -3.03 2.62 -1.90
CA LEU A 162 -4.09 2.42 -0.90
C LEU A 162 -4.72 1.06 -1.12
N LYS A 163 -4.58 0.16 -0.17
CA LYS A 163 -5.17 -1.18 -0.21
C LYS A 163 -5.62 -1.63 1.17
N GLY A 164 -6.72 -2.41 1.20
CA GLY A 164 -7.24 -3.06 2.38
C GLY A 164 -7.40 -4.56 2.17
N PHE A 165 -7.33 -5.29 3.27
CA PHE A 165 -7.39 -6.75 3.31
C PHE A 165 -8.19 -7.20 4.52
N GLN A 166 -8.99 -8.24 4.38
CA GLN A 166 -9.36 -9.05 5.52
C GLN A 166 -8.11 -9.73 6.07
N ARG A 167 -8.00 -9.92 7.39
CA ARG A 167 -6.80 -10.47 8.03
C ARG A 167 -6.34 -11.79 7.40
N GLU A 168 -7.25 -12.72 7.21
CA GLU A 168 -6.94 -14.05 6.64
C GLU A 168 -6.38 -13.94 5.21
N ALA A 169 -6.93 -13.02 4.40
CA ALA A 169 -6.44 -12.75 3.06
C ALA A 169 -5.02 -12.17 3.11
N ALA A 170 -4.77 -11.20 4.00
CA ALA A 170 -3.44 -10.62 4.20
C ALA A 170 -2.42 -11.68 4.63
N GLU A 171 -2.72 -12.50 5.62
CA GLU A 171 -1.84 -13.56 6.11
C GLU A 171 -1.43 -14.51 4.97
N ARG A 172 -2.38 -14.96 4.16
CA ARG A 172 -2.13 -15.85 3.00
C ARG A 172 -1.28 -15.16 1.92
N LEU A 173 -1.56 -13.90 1.61
CA LEU A 173 -0.87 -13.12 0.57
C LEU A 173 0.57 -12.81 0.99
N PHE A 174 0.76 -12.20 2.16
CA PHE A 174 2.07 -11.75 2.63
C PHE A 174 2.99 -12.93 3.03
N ALA A 175 2.45 -14.10 3.34
CA ALA A 175 3.24 -15.33 3.50
C ALA A 175 3.86 -15.80 2.18
N LYS A 176 3.28 -15.46 1.03
CA LYS A 176 3.76 -15.86 -0.31
C LYS A 176 4.45 -14.73 -1.08
N GLN A 177 4.31 -13.50 -0.62
CA GLN A 177 4.99 -12.34 -1.20
C GLN A 177 6.51 -12.55 -1.24
N LYS A 178 7.11 -12.33 -2.40
CA LYS A 178 8.55 -12.42 -2.65
C LYS A 178 9.16 -11.07 -3.00
N LEU A 179 8.44 -10.27 -3.78
CA LEU A 179 8.87 -8.92 -4.12
C LEU A 179 8.69 -7.98 -2.94
N THR A 180 9.66 -7.12 -2.76
CA THR A 180 9.66 -6.14 -1.67
C THR A 180 9.67 -4.70 -2.15
N ASP A 181 9.87 -4.47 -3.46
CA ASP A 181 9.93 -3.16 -4.09
C ASP A 181 8.65 -2.89 -4.90
N PHE A 182 8.69 -2.03 -5.92
CA PHE A 182 7.53 -1.42 -6.58
C PHE A 182 6.54 -2.38 -7.24
N ALA A 183 6.96 -3.54 -7.76
CA ALA A 183 6.04 -4.49 -8.37
C ALA A 183 5.38 -5.47 -7.37
N PHE A 184 5.62 -5.34 -6.06
CA PHE A 184 4.94 -6.16 -5.05
C PHE A 184 3.41 -6.00 -5.12
N ASP A 185 2.92 -4.81 -5.48
CA ASP A 185 1.50 -4.53 -5.65
C ASP A 185 0.87 -5.42 -6.75
N VAL A 186 1.58 -5.60 -7.87
CA VAL A 186 1.17 -6.49 -8.97
C VAL A 186 1.22 -7.94 -8.52
N GLU A 187 2.29 -8.32 -7.79
CA GLU A 187 2.43 -9.67 -7.21
C GLU A 187 1.24 -10.01 -6.30
N LEU A 188 0.84 -9.10 -5.41
CA LEU A 188 -0.30 -9.31 -4.52
C LEU A 188 -1.60 -9.55 -5.30
N LEU A 189 -1.89 -8.76 -6.33
CA LEU A 189 -3.08 -8.94 -7.16
C LEU A 189 -3.06 -10.25 -7.96
N TYR A 190 -1.88 -10.65 -8.44
CA TYR A 190 -1.69 -11.96 -9.06
C TYR A 190 -1.93 -13.10 -8.07
N LEU A 191 -1.45 -12.98 -6.84
CA LEU A 191 -1.70 -13.94 -5.76
C LEU A 191 -3.17 -13.99 -5.37
N CYS A 192 -3.88 -12.84 -5.34
CA CYS A 192 -5.33 -12.81 -5.14
C CYS A 192 -6.05 -13.69 -6.16
N ARG A 193 -5.72 -13.51 -7.47
CA ARG A 193 -6.28 -14.35 -8.53
C ARG A 193 -5.98 -15.84 -8.32
N LYS A 194 -4.74 -16.17 -7.97
CA LYS A 194 -4.34 -17.57 -7.71
C LYS A 194 -5.06 -18.22 -6.54
N LEU A 195 -5.41 -17.43 -5.53
CA LEU A 195 -6.10 -17.86 -4.33
C LEU A 195 -7.63 -17.81 -4.44
N GLY A 196 -8.16 -17.32 -5.57
CA GLY A 196 -9.60 -17.12 -5.75
C GLY A 196 -10.20 -16.06 -4.83
N LEU A 197 -9.39 -15.09 -4.36
CA LEU A 197 -9.84 -14.01 -3.49
C LEU A 197 -10.65 -12.99 -4.29
N ARG A 198 -11.74 -12.51 -3.69
CA ARG A 198 -12.56 -11.45 -4.27
C ARG A 198 -11.90 -10.10 -4.04
N VAL A 199 -11.62 -9.38 -5.14
CA VAL A 199 -10.99 -8.06 -5.08
C VAL A 199 -11.98 -6.99 -5.50
N GLY A 200 -12.29 -6.08 -4.57
CA GLY A 200 -13.10 -4.89 -4.82
C GLY A 200 -12.27 -3.66 -5.14
N GLN A 201 -12.92 -2.62 -5.63
CA GLN A 201 -12.30 -1.33 -5.93
C GLN A 201 -13.14 -0.19 -5.36
N ILE A 202 -12.47 0.84 -4.83
CA ILE A 202 -13.09 2.10 -4.46
C ILE A 202 -12.42 3.26 -5.20
N PRO A 203 -13.14 4.35 -5.51
CA PRO A 203 -12.51 5.56 -6.01
C PRO A 203 -11.52 6.12 -4.97
N ALA A 204 -10.30 6.43 -5.40
CA ALA A 204 -9.28 7.00 -4.52
C ALA A 204 -8.61 8.20 -5.19
N GLN A 205 -8.97 9.39 -4.73
CA GLN A 205 -8.44 10.63 -5.27
C GLN A 205 -7.09 10.97 -4.62
N VAL A 206 -6.10 11.25 -5.46
CA VAL A 206 -4.80 11.76 -4.99
C VAL A 206 -4.97 13.21 -4.53
N SER A 207 -4.41 13.53 -3.36
CA SER A 207 -4.44 14.87 -2.78
C SER A 207 -3.77 15.88 -3.72
N ALA A 208 -4.37 17.07 -3.90
CA ALA A 208 -3.79 18.17 -4.66
C ALA A 208 -2.41 18.62 -4.11
N ARG A 209 -2.18 18.47 -2.80
CA ARG A 209 -0.88 18.72 -2.17
C ARG A 209 0.21 17.79 -2.67
N HIS A 210 -0.13 16.58 -3.12
CA HIS A 210 0.82 15.58 -3.61
C HIS A 210 1.27 15.87 -5.05
N THR A 211 0.45 16.50 -5.89
CA THR A 211 0.79 16.78 -7.30
C THR A 211 2.01 17.70 -7.46
N TYR A 212 2.37 18.46 -6.43
CA TYR A 212 3.56 19.34 -6.42
C TYR A 212 4.84 18.65 -5.92
N LYS A 213 4.77 17.41 -5.43
CA LYS A 213 5.98 16.69 -5.00
C LYS A 213 6.65 16.04 -6.19
N THR A 214 7.91 16.40 -6.43
CA THR A 214 8.78 15.69 -7.36
C THR A 214 8.92 14.25 -6.88
N SER A 215 8.20 13.32 -7.50
CA SER A 215 8.34 11.90 -7.21
C SER A 215 9.82 11.50 -7.34
N ARG A 216 10.38 10.87 -6.32
CA ARG A 216 11.76 10.36 -6.29
C ARG A 216 12.00 9.19 -7.25
N VAL A 217 10.95 8.66 -7.88
CA VAL A 217 11.02 7.59 -8.87
C VAL A 217 11.83 8.06 -10.07
N LYS A 218 13.01 7.51 -10.26
CA LYS A 218 13.85 7.72 -11.46
C LYS A 218 13.21 6.97 -12.62
N LEU A 219 12.47 7.68 -13.47
CA LEU A 219 11.55 7.16 -14.49
C LEU A 219 12.10 6.00 -15.33
N LEU A 220 13.38 5.99 -15.68
CA LEU A 220 13.98 4.97 -16.53
C LEU A 220 14.54 3.77 -15.76
N CYS A 221 15.25 4.00 -14.65
CA CYS A 221 15.86 2.93 -13.86
C CYS A 221 14.80 2.10 -13.14
N ASP A 222 13.78 2.77 -12.59
CA ASP A 222 12.71 2.09 -11.87
C ASP A 222 11.77 1.35 -12.82
N SER A 223 11.55 1.87 -14.06
CA SER A 223 10.75 1.16 -15.07
C SER A 223 11.40 -0.16 -15.50
N LEU A 224 12.72 -0.17 -15.77
CA LEU A 224 13.43 -1.40 -16.14
C LEU A 224 13.45 -2.41 -14.98
N GLY A 225 13.61 -1.92 -13.74
CA GLY A 225 13.49 -2.75 -12.54
C GLY A 225 12.12 -3.40 -12.44
N CYS A 226 11.05 -2.63 -12.60
CA CYS A 226 9.68 -3.14 -12.58
C CYS A 226 9.41 -4.19 -13.67
N PHE A 227 9.92 -4.02 -14.89
CA PHE A 227 9.79 -5.03 -15.95
C PHE A 227 10.48 -6.34 -15.57
N LYS A 228 11.70 -6.27 -15.03
CA LYS A 228 12.41 -7.45 -14.52
C LYS A 228 11.60 -8.16 -13.43
N GLU A 229 10.97 -7.42 -12.54
CA GLU A 229 10.14 -7.96 -11.47
C GLU A 229 8.90 -8.69 -12.02
N LEU A 230 8.23 -8.17 -13.07
CA LEU A 230 7.14 -8.88 -13.74
C LEU A 230 7.62 -10.25 -14.30
N LEU A 231 8.80 -10.30 -14.90
CA LEU A 231 9.38 -11.56 -15.39
C LEU A 231 9.70 -12.52 -14.24
N LEU A 232 10.19 -12.02 -13.10
CA LEU A 232 10.43 -12.83 -11.91
C LEU A 232 9.13 -13.44 -11.35
N ILE A 233 8.04 -12.65 -11.25
CA ILE A 233 6.72 -13.19 -10.86
C ILE A 233 6.30 -14.33 -11.80
N ARG A 234 6.48 -14.15 -13.11
CA ARG A 234 6.12 -15.16 -14.10
C ARG A 234 6.95 -16.44 -13.94
N TRP A 235 8.26 -16.28 -13.76
CA TRP A 235 9.18 -17.40 -13.53
C TRP A 235 8.85 -18.15 -12.24
N TRP A 236 8.64 -17.47 -11.12
CA TRP A 236 8.21 -18.08 -9.86
C TRP A 236 6.86 -18.80 -9.97
N SER A 237 5.97 -18.27 -10.81
CA SER A 237 4.71 -18.94 -11.08
C SER A 237 4.92 -20.30 -11.80
N TRP A 238 5.82 -20.36 -12.78
CA TRP A 238 6.13 -21.57 -13.52
C TRP A 238 6.90 -22.60 -12.66
N THR A 239 7.85 -22.15 -11.87
CA THR A 239 8.63 -23.01 -10.99
C THR A 239 7.85 -23.52 -9.77
N GLY A 240 6.59 -23.11 -9.61
CA GLY A 240 5.75 -23.53 -8.49
C GLY A 240 6.08 -22.86 -7.15
N ALA A 241 6.87 -21.78 -7.16
CA ALA A 241 7.24 -21.06 -5.94
C ALA A 241 6.06 -20.42 -5.21
N TYR A 242 4.90 -20.28 -5.90
CA TYR A 242 3.62 -19.84 -5.35
C TYR A 242 2.63 -21.00 -5.12
N ARG A 243 3.09 -22.26 -5.05
CA ARG A 243 2.19 -23.35 -4.68
C ARG A 243 1.72 -23.17 -3.25
N PHE A 244 0.42 -23.26 -3.06
CA PHE A 244 -0.19 -23.36 -1.74
C PHE A 244 -0.26 -24.86 -1.44
N ARG A 245 0.29 -25.27 -0.29
CA ARG A 245 0.01 -26.61 0.23
C ARG A 245 -1.42 -26.55 0.75
N GLU A 246 -2.28 -27.41 0.23
CA GLU A 246 -3.60 -27.70 0.77
C GLU A 246 -3.50 -28.21 2.19
#